data_4c7d5de61762cea9fbc4d96e1475bbab
#
_entry.id   4c7d5de61762cea9fbc4d96e1475bbab
#
_cell.length_a   1.000
_cell.length_b   1.000
_cell.length_c   1.000
_cell.angle_alpha   90.00
_cell.angle_beta   90.00
_cell.angle_gamma   90.00
#
_symmetry.space_group_name_H-M   'P 1'
#
loop_
_entity.id
_entity.type
_entity.pdbx_description
1 polymer ?
#
loop_
_entity_poly.entity_id
_entity_poly.type
_entity_poly.pdbx_seq_one_letter_code
_entity_poly.pdbx_strand_id
1 'polypeptide(L)'
;MKHRGREHRKTSRPISTHKATELNEVWMWDITYLNGPILGKHYYLYLFSDLYSRKIIGWEVWENENAEHASELVKRIYRDEKIYMRNIKERQLVLHSDNGSPMKGATMLETLYALGITPSRSRPRVSNDNAYAESLFKTLKYVPDYQPQGFKTLDEARVWVRNFVNWYNNEHRHSGINYVTPEQRHNGEDREILEKRKEVYAKAKEKHPERWSGEIRDWSFSEEEWLNPKQKKETENGAKAS
;
A
#
# COMPACT_ATOMS: atom_id res chain seq x y z
N MET A 1 -48.42 -10.54 17.94
CA MET A 1 -47.30 -10.07 18.76
C MET A 1 -46.13 -9.76 17.84
N LYS A 2 -45.69 -8.48 17.76
CA LYS A 2 -44.53 -8.08 16.96
C LYS A 2 -43.27 -8.35 17.79
N HIS A 3 -42.40 -9.28 17.35
CA HIS A 3 -41.06 -9.44 17.92
C HIS A 3 -40.26 -8.16 17.68
N ARG A 4 -39.95 -7.41 18.73
CA ARG A 4 -38.96 -6.33 18.72
C ARG A 4 -37.60 -6.96 18.51
N GLY A 5 -37.05 -6.91 17.30
CA GLY A 5 -35.66 -7.25 17.04
C GLY A 5 -34.78 -6.38 17.89
N ARG A 6 -33.83 -7.01 18.62
CA ARG A 6 -32.80 -6.32 19.39
C ARG A 6 -31.94 -5.53 18.41
N GLU A 7 -32.04 -4.21 18.42
CA GLU A 7 -31.14 -3.34 17.67
C GLU A 7 -29.70 -3.58 18.17
N HIS A 8 -28.89 -4.29 17.40
CA HIS A 8 -27.47 -4.37 17.65
C HIS A 8 -26.90 -2.95 17.49
N ARG A 9 -26.56 -2.30 18.58
CA ARG A 9 -25.72 -1.09 18.56
C ARG A 9 -24.48 -1.41 17.71
N LYS A 10 -24.39 -0.79 16.55
CA LYS A 10 -23.19 -0.82 15.72
C LYS A 10 -22.08 -0.09 16.50
N THR A 11 -21.28 -0.83 17.25
CA THR A 11 -20.03 -0.28 17.81
C THR A 11 -19.11 0.01 16.63
N SER A 12 -18.99 1.28 16.26
CA SER A 12 -18.00 1.70 15.26
C SER A 12 -16.62 1.49 15.86
N ARG A 13 -15.88 0.51 15.36
CA ARG A 13 -14.47 0.35 15.71
C ARG A 13 -13.70 1.57 15.21
N PRO A 14 -12.72 2.08 15.94
CA PRO A 14 -11.88 3.17 15.45
C PRO A 14 -11.11 2.73 14.21
N ILE A 15 -10.81 3.68 13.34
CA ILE A 15 -9.98 3.45 12.16
C ILE A 15 -8.57 3.06 12.63
N SER A 16 -7.99 2.02 12.03
CA SER A 16 -6.58 1.69 12.25
C SER A 16 -5.71 2.73 11.54
N THR A 17 -5.09 3.60 12.30
CA THR A 17 -4.19 4.65 11.79
C THR A 17 -2.76 4.24 12.07
N HIS A 18 -1.92 4.26 11.04
CA HIS A 18 -0.50 3.98 11.18
C HIS A 18 0.32 5.06 10.48
N LYS A 19 1.48 5.35 11.05
CA LYS A 19 2.47 6.26 10.50
C LYS A 19 3.75 5.49 10.23
N ALA A 20 4.37 5.75 9.08
CA ALA A 20 5.70 5.31 8.77
C ALA A 20 6.61 6.51 8.54
N THR A 21 7.76 6.54 9.19
CA THR A 21 8.81 7.54 9.06
C THR A 21 10.07 6.95 8.39
N GLU A 22 10.09 5.64 8.30
CA GLU A 22 11.17 4.88 7.69
C GLU A 22 10.64 3.63 6.99
N LEU A 23 11.50 2.99 6.23
CA LEU A 23 11.23 1.72 5.57
C LEU A 23 10.88 0.63 6.58
N ASN A 24 10.00 -0.26 6.18
CA ASN A 24 9.69 -1.47 6.94
C ASN A 24 9.14 -1.22 8.35
N GLU A 25 8.46 -0.10 8.58
CA GLU A 25 7.66 0.15 9.80
C GLU A 25 6.22 -0.32 9.61
N VAL A 26 5.66 -0.13 8.41
CA VAL A 26 4.31 -0.55 8.08
C VAL A 26 4.30 -1.18 6.70
N TRP A 27 3.94 -2.43 6.63
CA TRP A 27 3.63 -3.11 5.38
C TRP A 27 2.12 -3.18 5.17
N MET A 28 1.72 -3.06 3.93
CA MET A 28 0.34 -3.26 3.50
C MET A 28 0.29 -4.46 2.59
N TRP A 29 -0.75 -5.27 2.71
CA TRP A 29 -0.94 -6.37 1.79
C TRP A 29 -2.41 -6.63 1.49
N ASP A 30 -2.64 -7.23 0.34
CA ASP A 30 -3.96 -7.61 -0.11
C ASP A 30 -3.86 -8.66 -1.23
N ILE A 31 -5.00 -9.26 -1.57
CA ILE A 31 -5.11 -10.27 -2.63
C ILE A 31 -6.05 -9.73 -3.71
N THR A 32 -5.63 -9.83 -4.97
CA THR A 32 -6.50 -9.52 -6.09
C THR A 32 -6.59 -10.69 -7.06
N TYR A 33 -7.70 -10.74 -7.79
CA TYR A 33 -7.93 -11.74 -8.82
C TYR A 33 -7.34 -11.30 -10.15
N LEU A 34 -6.62 -12.21 -10.80
CA LEU A 34 -6.23 -12.14 -12.21
C LEU A 34 -7.12 -13.10 -13.00
N ASN A 35 -7.70 -12.64 -14.11
CA ASN A 35 -8.54 -13.50 -14.93
C ASN A 35 -7.76 -14.71 -15.44
N GLY A 36 -8.34 -15.90 -15.31
CA GLY A 36 -7.80 -17.15 -15.83
C GLY A 36 -8.24 -17.40 -17.27
N PRO A 37 -7.94 -18.59 -17.80
CA PRO A 37 -8.15 -18.93 -19.21
C PRO A 37 -9.62 -19.10 -19.60
N ILE A 38 -10.50 -19.30 -18.64
CA ILE A 38 -11.95 -19.45 -18.85
C ILE A 38 -12.71 -18.60 -17.84
N LEU A 39 -13.91 -18.20 -18.23
CA LEU A 39 -14.79 -17.40 -17.38
C LEU A 39 -15.04 -18.09 -16.03
N GLY A 40 -14.86 -17.35 -14.94
CA GLY A 40 -15.03 -17.86 -13.58
C GLY A 40 -13.81 -18.55 -12.99
N LYS A 41 -12.75 -18.81 -13.77
CA LYS A 41 -11.46 -19.26 -13.25
C LYS A 41 -10.55 -18.04 -13.03
N HIS A 42 -9.92 -17.98 -11.86
CA HIS A 42 -9.03 -16.88 -11.49
C HIS A 42 -7.74 -17.43 -10.92
N TYR A 43 -6.67 -16.64 -11.06
CA TYR A 43 -5.44 -16.76 -10.28
C TYR A 43 -5.45 -15.70 -9.20
N TYR A 44 -4.78 -15.95 -8.09
CA TYR A 44 -4.78 -15.11 -6.90
C TYR A 44 -3.41 -14.46 -6.75
N LEU A 45 -3.35 -13.15 -6.99
CA LEU A 45 -2.14 -12.36 -6.78
C LEU A 45 -2.14 -11.84 -5.36
N TYR A 46 -1.18 -12.30 -4.57
CA TYR A 46 -0.82 -11.76 -3.27
C TYR A 46 0.23 -10.69 -3.46
N LEU A 47 0.03 -9.53 -2.88
CA LEU A 47 0.93 -8.40 -3.08
C LEU A 47 1.16 -7.67 -1.76
N PHE A 48 2.43 -7.44 -1.43
CA PHE A 48 2.88 -6.71 -0.26
C PHE A 48 3.63 -5.47 -0.69
N SER A 49 3.36 -4.35 -0.02
CA SER A 49 4.03 -3.07 -0.27
C SER A 49 4.42 -2.39 1.03
N ASP A 50 5.53 -1.66 0.99
CA ASP A 50 5.97 -0.81 2.09
C ASP A 50 5.21 0.51 2.05
N LEU A 51 4.70 0.97 3.21
CA LEU A 51 3.92 2.20 3.30
C LEU A 51 4.77 3.42 3.00
N TYR A 52 6.02 3.45 3.48
CA TYR A 52 6.87 4.62 3.36
C TYR A 52 7.36 4.84 1.93
N SER A 53 7.87 3.79 1.29
CA SER A 53 8.45 3.88 -0.06
C SER A 53 7.45 3.64 -1.19
N ARG A 54 6.30 3.05 -0.91
CA ARG A 54 5.32 2.55 -1.90
C ARG A 54 5.84 1.36 -2.72
N LYS A 55 7.05 0.85 -2.44
CA LYS A 55 7.65 -0.27 -3.14
C LYS A 55 6.84 -1.55 -2.93
N ILE A 56 6.63 -2.29 -3.99
CA ILE A 56 6.17 -3.67 -3.90
C ILE A 56 7.37 -4.49 -3.43
N ILE A 57 7.33 -4.96 -2.18
CA ILE A 57 8.40 -5.69 -1.51
C ILE A 57 8.25 -7.21 -1.64
N GLY A 58 7.07 -7.67 -2.05
CA GLY A 58 6.83 -9.08 -2.27
C GLY A 58 5.53 -9.34 -3.00
N TRP A 59 5.53 -10.39 -3.78
CA TRP A 59 4.36 -10.85 -4.51
C TRP A 59 4.48 -12.32 -4.89
N GLU A 60 3.35 -12.96 -5.13
CA GLU A 60 3.27 -14.28 -5.73
C GLU A 60 1.87 -14.52 -6.31
N VAL A 61 1.77 -15.42 -7.28
CA VAL A 61 0.52 -15.82 -7.91
C VAL A 61 0.26 -17.29 -7.67
N TRP A 62 -0.93 -17.63 -7.16
CA TRP A 62 -1.36 -19.01 -6.92
C TRP A 62 -2.69 -19.32 -7.60
N GLU A 63 -3.01 -20.63 -7.68
CA GLU A 63 -4.29 -21.11 -8.21
C GLU A 63 -5.41 -21.11 -7.17
N ASN A 64 -5.09 -20.96 -5.90
CA ASN A 64 -6.05 -20.92 -4.80
C ASN A 64 -5.65 -19.89 -3.74
N GLU A 65 -6.59 -19.57 -2.88
CA GLU A 65 -6.42 -18.62 -1.78
C GLU A 65 -6.38 -19.37 -0.45
N ASN A 66 -5.26 -19.25 0.28
CA ASN A 66 -5.11 -19.80 1.61
C ASN A 66 -4.11 -19.01 2.48
N ALA A 67 -4.07 -19.29 3.79
CA ALA A 67 -3.21 -18.61 4.75
C ALA A 67 -1.76 -19.11 4.69
N GLU A 68 -1.52 -20.33 4.23
CA GLU A 68 -0.20 -20.95 4.09
C GLU A 68 0.63 -20.18 3.05
N HIS A 69 0.03 -19.85 1.90
CA HIS A 69 0.66 -19.04 0.86
C HIS A 69 1.06 -17.65 1.37
N ALA A 70 0.17 -17.00 2.13
CA ALA A 70 0.48 -15.72 2.76
C ALA A 70 1.64 -15.83 3.74
N SER A 71 1.65 -16.89 4.55
CA SER A 71 2.71 -17.16 5.54
C SER A 71 4.07 -17.40 4.90
N GLU A 72 4.13 -18.18 3.83
CA GLU A 72 5.35 -18.42 3.07
C GLU A 72 5.90 -17.13 2.46
N LEU A 73 5.01 -16.33 1.88
CA LEU A 73 5.39 -15.06 1.26
C LEU A 73 5.92 -14.06 2.30
N VAL A 74 5.25 -13.92 3.45
CA VAL A 74 5.74 -13.06 4.56
C VAL A 74 7.11 -13.49 5.04
N LYS A 75 7.36 -14.79 5.24
CA LYS A 75 8.68 -15.31 5.65
C LYS A 75 9.76 -15.00 4.60
N ARG A 76 9.42 -15.07 3.31
CA ARG A 76 10.33 -14.71 2.21
C ARG A 76 10.67 -13.21 2.29
N ILE A 77 9.66 -12.33 2.33
CA ILE A 77 9.84 -10.88 2.40
C ILE A 77 10.63 -10.49 3.66
N TYR A 78 10.34 -11.08 4.80
CA TYR A 78 11.05 -10.84 6.06
C TYR A 78 12.56 -11.08 5.95
N ARG A 79 12.96 -12.10 5.19
CA ARG A 79 14.38 -12.42 4.91
C ARG A 79 14.97 -11.45 3.89
N ASP A 80 14.26 -11.20 2.78
CA ASP A 80 14.73 -10.39 1.67
C ASP A 80 14.94 -8.92 2.11
N GLU A 81 14.01 -8.39 2.92
CA GLU A 81 14.10 -7.07 3.55
C GLU A 81 15.00 -7.03 4.80
N LYS A 82 15.63 -8.16 5.16
CA LYS A 82 16.57 -8.29 6.29
C LYS A 82 16.00 -7.80 7.63
N ILE A 83 14.70 -7.99 7.85
CA ILE A 83 14.02 -7.51 9.07
C ILE A 83 14.62 -8.11 10.33
N TYR A 84 15.12 -9.35 10.27
CA TYR A 84 15.81 -10.03 11.37
C TYR A 84 17.08 -9.30 11.87
N MET A 85 17.64 -8.38 11.09
CA MET A 85 18.79 -7.56 11.48
C MET A 85 18.39 -6.28 12.23
N ARG A 86 17.11 -5.96 12.28
CA ARG A 86 16.60 -4.75 12.95
C ARG A 86 16.41 -5.01 14.45
N ASN A 87 16.55 -3.98 15.25
CA ASN A 87 16.21 -4.05 16.67
C ASN A 87 14.68 -4.00 16.84
N ILE A 88 14.04 -5.17 16.87
CA ILE A 88 12.57 -5.32 16.96
C ILE A 88 11.99 -4.63 18.21
N LYS A 89 12.77 -4.51 19.30
CA LYS A 89 12.30 -3.85 20.53
C LYS A 89 12.10 -2.35 20.35
N GLU A 90 12.81 -1.73 19.44
CA GLU A 90 12.74 -0.29 19.18
C GLU A 90 11.81 0.05 18.02
N ARG A 91 11.61 -0.87 17.06
CA ARG A 91 10.86 -0.62 15.84
C ARG A 91 10.02 -1.84 15.45
N GLN A 92 8.80 -1.85 15.96
CA GLN A 92 7.86 -2.93 15.67
C GLN A 92 7.26 -2.77 14.28
N LEU A 93 7.46 -3.78 13.41
CA LEU A 93 6.83 -3.84 12.10
C LEU A 93 5.33 -4.15 12.24
N VAL A 94 4.51 -3.35 11.59
CA VAL A 94 3.06 -3.57 11.47
C VAL A 94 2.74 -4.11 10.09
N LEU A 95 1.92 -5.16 10.00
CA LEU A 95 1.34 -5.64 8.75
C LEU A 95 -0.15 -5.33 8.73
N HIS A 96 -0.54 -4.40 7.86
CA HIS A 96 -1.93 -4.00 7.67
C HIS A 96 -2.57 -4.72 6.48
N SER A 97 -3.81 -5.17 6.67
CA SER A 97 -4.60 -5.85 5.64
C SER A 97 -6.09 -5.51 5.75
N ASP A 98 -6.85 -5.98 4.79
CA ASP A 98 -8.30 -6.06 4.91
C ASP A 98 -8.74 -7.18 5.89
N ASN A 99 -10.02 -7.57 5.84
CA ASN A 99 -10.60 -8.61 6.69
C ASN A 99 -10.81 -9.95 5.95
N GLY A 100 -10.06 -10.21 4.88
CA GLY A 100 -10.11 -11.45 4.13
C GLY A 100 -9.83 -12.71 4.96
N SER A 101 -10.23 -13.87 4.44
CA SER A 101 -10.03 -15.14 5.13
C SER A 101 -8.56 -15.48 5.39
N PRO A 102 -7.64 -15.35 4.41
CA PRO A 102 -6.21 -15.63 4.63
C PRO A 102 -5.58 -14.74 5.69
N MET A 103 -6.08 -13.47 5.82
CA MET A 103 -5.58 -12.52 6.81
C MET A 103 -5.91 -12.91 8.26
N LYS A 104 -6.89 -13.80 8.44
CA LYS A 104 -7.37 -14.26 9.76
C LYS A 104 -6.98 -15.70 10.06
N GLY A 105 -6.40 -16.39 9.11
CA GLY A 105 -5.98 -17.78 9.26
C GLY A 105 -5.01 -17.95 10.44
N ALA A 106 -5.17 -19.03 11.21
CA ALA A 106 -4.32 -19.32 12.36
C ALA A 106 -2.84 -19.38 11.94
N THR A 107 -2.54 -20.08 10.85
CA THR A 107 -1.18 -20.20 10.28
C THR A 107 -0.53 -18.84 10.02
N MET A 108 -1.29 -17.90 9.46
CA MET A 108 -0.79 -16.54 9.20
C MET A 108 -0.51 -15.80 10.52
N LEU A 109 -1.43 -15.86 11.48
CA LEU A 109 -1.26 -15.19 12.77
C LEU A 109 -0.10 -15.77 13.59
N GLU A 110 0.07 -17.07 13.60
CA GLU A 110 1.22 -17.75 14.23
C GLU A 110 2.54 -17.33 13.59
N THR A 111 2.56 -17.21 12.25
CA THR A 111 3.74 -16.72 11.52
C THR A 111 4.08 -15.30 11.90
N LEU A 112 3.10 -14.40 11.92
CA LEU A 112 3.33 -12.99 12.30
C LEU A 112 3.83 -12.90 13.75
N TYR A 113 3.24 -13.64 14.65
CA TYR A 113 3.67 -13.69 16.06
C TYR A 113 5.12 -14.19 16.19
N ALA A 114 5.46 -15.28 15.50
CA ALA A 114 6.82 -15.84 15.52
C ALA A 114 7.88 -14.88 14.94
N LEU A 115 7.49 -14.05 13.98
CA LEU A 115 8.37 -13.04 13.38
C LEU A 115 8.36 -11.69 14.12
N GLY A 116 7.58 -11.52 15.18
CA GLY A 116 7.44 -10.27 15.91
C GLY A 116 6.72 -9.17 15.12
N ILE A 117 5.89 -9.53 14.13
CA ILE A 117 5.12 -8.61 13.30
C ILE A 117 3.74 -8.40 13.91
N THR A 118 3.34 -7.14 14.10
CA THR A 118 2.01 -6.80 14.64
C THR A 118 0.96 -6.81 13.54
N PRO A 119 -0.07 -7.67 13.63
CA PRO A 119 -1.18 -7.63 12.68
C PRO A 119 -2.08 -6.42 12.92
N SER A 120 -2.44 -5.73 11.85
CA SER A 120 -3.43 -4.66 11.84
C SER A 120 -4.47 -4.94 10.75
N ARG A 121 -5.71 -4.54 10.97
CA ARG A 121 -6.80 -4.80 10.03
C ARG A 121 -7.72 -3.62 9.85
N SER A 122 -8.25 -3.50 8.64
CA SER A 122 -9.34 -2.60 8.29
C SER A 122 -10.59 -2.86 9.13
N ARG A 123 -11.47 -1.89 9.25
CA ARG A 123 -12.80 -2.09 9.84
C ARG A 123 -13.62 -3.04 8.95
N PRO A 124 -14.44 -3.90 9.54
CA PRO A 124 -15.30 -4.79 8.75
C PRO A 124 -16.21 -4.01 7.80
N ARG A 125 -16.24 -4.38 6.52
CA ARG A 125 -17.05 -3.77 5.45
C ARG A 125 -16.76 -2.30 5.16
N VAL A 126 -15.54 -1.85 5.42
CA VAL A 126 -15.06 -0.50 5.07
C VAL A 126 -13.84 -0.67 4.18
N SER A 127 -14.03 -0.55 2.87
CA SER A 127 -12.95 -0.71 1.87
C SER A 127 -11.89 0.38 2.00
N ASN A 128 -12.31 1.62 2.23
CA ASN A 128 -11.39 2.78 2.27
C ASN A 128 -10.28 2.69 3.33
N ASP A 129 -10.34 1.72 4.24
CA ASP A 129 -9.31 1.54 5.28
C ASP A 129 -8.03 0.87 4.71
N ASN A 130 -8.05 0.34 3.47
CA ASN A 130 -6.89 -0.19 2.76
C ASN A 130 -6.67 0.50 1.39
N ALA A 131 -6.86 1.82 1.37
CA ALA A 131 -6.87 2.63 0.15
C ALA A 131 -5.60 2.51 -0.71
N TYR A 132 -4.44 2.26 -0.10
CA TYR A 132 -3.17 2.11 -0.82
C TYR A 132 -3.12 0.81 -1.62
N ALA A 133 -3.53 -0.32 -1.05
CA ALA A 133 -3.62 -1.58 -1.77
C ALA A 133 -4.66 -1.50 -2.90
N GLU A 134 -5.82 -0.90 -2.64
CA GLU A 134 -6.84 -0.66 -3.68
C GLU A 134 -6.31 0.21 -4.82
N SER A 135 -5.59 1.29 -4.51
CA SER A 135 -4.96 2.17 -5.51
C SER A 135 -3.91 1.43 -6.34
N LEU A 136 -3.10 0.58 -5.70
CA LEU A 136 -2.10 -0.24 -6.37
C LEU A 136 -2.76 -1.24 -7.33
N PHE A 137 -3.82 -1.93 -6.90
CA PHE A 137 -4.57 -2.84 -7.76
C PHE A 137 -5.30 -2.13 -8.90
N LYS A 138 -5.75 -0.90 -8.67
CA LYS A 138 -6.28 -0.07 -9.75
C LYS A 138 -5.17 0.22 -10.77
N THR A 139 -3.99 0.65 -10.34
CA THR A 139 -2.85 0.85 -11.23
C THR A 139 -2.54 -0.41 -12.02
N LEU A 140 -2.46 -1.58 -11.36
CA LEU A 140 -2.20 -2.87 -11.99
C LEU A 140 -3.21 -3.22 -13.09
N LYS A 141 -4.51 -3.01 -12.86
CA LYS A 141 -5.57 -3.37 -13.81
C LYS A 141 -5.74 -2.37 -14.95
N TYR A 142 -5.17 -1.17 -14.83
CA TYR A 142 -5.29 -0.10 -15.84
C TYR A 142 -4.02 0.14 -16.65
N VAL A 143 -2.93 -0.60 -16.40
CA VAL A 143 -1.76 -0.53 -17.30
C VAL A 143 -2.14 -1.08 -18.68
N PRO A 144 -1.62 -0.47 -19.78
CA PRO A 144 -1.97 -0.87 -21.15
C PRO A 144 -1.74 -2.35 -21.46
N ASP A 145 -0.73 -2.96 -20.83
CA ASP A 145 -0.34 -4.37 -21.06
C ASP A 145 -1.17 -5.37 -20.23
N TYR A 146 -2.16 -4.90 -19.44
CA TYR A 146 -3.05 -5.82 -18.73
C TYR A 146 -3.88 -6.65 -19.71
N GLN A 147 -3.99 -7.95 -19.44
CA GLN A 147 -4.72 -8.88 -20.31
C GLN A 147 -6.15 -9.11 -19.78
N PRO A 148 -7.15 -8.35 -20.26
CA PRO A 148 -8.52 -8.48 -19.78
C PRO A 148 -9.17 -9.81 -20.17
N GLN A 149 -8.68 -10.49 -21.22
CA GLN A 149 -9.11 -11.83 -21.61
C GLN A 149 -8.62 -12.92 -20.66
N GLY A 150 -7.69 -12.58 -19.78
CA GLY A 150 -7.10 -13.50 -18.81
C GLY A 150 -5.83 -14.20 -19.29
N PHE A 151 -5.14 -14.80 -18.34
CA PHE A 151 -3.90 -15.52 -18.53
C PHE A 151 -4.17 -17.00 -18.80
N LYS A 152 -3.51 -17.59 -19.80
CA LYS A 152 -3.72 -18.99 -20.18
C LYS A 152 -3.17 -19.95 -19.14
N THR A 153 -2.04 -19.61 -18.53
CA THR A 153 -1.38 -20.43 -17.50
C THR A 153 -0.98 -19.58 -16.29
N LEU A 154 -0.73 -20.25 -15.17
CA LEU A 154 -0.20 -19.63 -13.96
C LEU A 154 1.17 -18.98 -14.23
N ASP A 155 2.02 -19.62 -15.00
CA ASP A 155 3.36 -19.10 -15.34
C ASP A 155 3.29 -17.86 -16.20
N GLU A 156 2.35 -17.79 -17.15
CA GLU A 156 2.09 -16.58 -17.92
C GLU A 156 1.68 -15.41 -17.00
N ALA A 157 0.78 -15.66 -16.06
CA ALA A 157 0.39 -14.67 -15.06
C ALA A 157 1.58 -14.21 -14.20
N ARG A 158 2.43 -15.13 -13.74
CA ARG A 158 3.66 -14.83 -12.99
C ARG A 158 4.66 -13.99 -13.77
N VAL A 159 4.88 -14.31 -15.04
CA VAL A 159 5.78 -13.54 -15.93
C VAL A 159 5.25 -12.11 -16.07
N TRP A 160 3.96 -11.97 -16.34
CA TRP A 160 3.33 -10.67 -16.48
C TRP A 160 3.43 -9.84 -15.17
N VAL A 161 3.10 -10.44 -14.01
CA VAL A 161 3.20 -9.76 -12.70
C VAL A 161 4.65 -9.34 -12.41
N ARG A 162 5.64 -10.18 -12.73
CA ARG A 162 7.06 -9.83 -12.59
C ARG A 162 7.41 -8.57 -13.37
N ASN A 163 6.97 -8.48 -14.62
CA ASN A 163 7.21 -7.33 -15.47
C ASN A 163 6.49 -6.08 -14.91
N PHE A 164 5.24 -6.24 -14.48
CA PHE A 164 4.51 -5.16 -13.83
C PHE A 164 5.23 -4.65 -12.57
N VAL A 165 5.66 -5.54 -11.67
CA VAL A 165 6.36 -5.16 -10.44
C VAL A 165 7.69 -4.46 -10.75
N ASN A 166 8.43 -4.95 -11.73
CA ASN A 166 9.66 -4.30 -12.17
C ASN A 166 9.38 -2.88 -12.69
N TRP A 167 8.42 -2.72 -13.57
CA TRP A 167 7.99 -1.42 -14.07
C TRP A 167 7.50 -0.50 -12.93
N TYR A 168 6.63 -1.01 -12.05
CA TYR A 168 6.08 -0.22 -10.94
C TYR A 168 7.15 0.28 -9.99
N ASN A 169 8.09 -0.57 -9.62
CA ASN A 169 9.13 -0.19 -8.68
C ASN A 169 10.19 0.74 -9.30
N ASN A 170 10.57 0.52 -10.56
CA ASN A 170 11.74 1.18 -11.16
C ASN A 170 11.40 2.33 -12.12
N GLU A 171 10.21 2.32 -12.73
CA GLU A 171 9.88 3.28 -13.81
C GLU A 171 8.66 4.14 -13.48
N HIS A 172 7.64 3.58 -12.80
CA HIS A 172 6.42 4.31 -12.45
C HIS A 172 6.69 5.48 -11.52
N ARG A 173 6.34 6.69 -11.98
CA ARG A 173 6.45 7.93 -11.21
C ARG A 173 5.25 8.10 -10.29
N HIS A 174 5.39 7.71 -9.03
CA HIS A 174 4.29 7.65 -8.09
C HIS A 174 3.94 9.04 -7.53
N SER A 175 2.72 9.52 -7.79
CA SER A 175 2.27 10.88 -7.40
C SER A 175 2.27 11.12 -5.89
N GLY A 176 1.97 10.09 -5.08
CA GLY A 176 1.94 10.16 -3.62
C GLY A 176 3.32 10.32 -2.96
N ILE A 177 4.40 10.14 -3.71
CA ILE A 177 5.79 10.36 -3.27
C ILE A 177 6.53 11.34 -4.18
N ASN A 178 5.83 12.39 -4.60
CA ASN A 178 6.38 13.47 -5.43
C ASN A 178 7.04 13.01 -6.75
N TYR A 179 6.45 12.00 -7.41
CA TYR A 179 6.90 11.49 -8.72
C TYR A 179 8.33 10.97 -8.77
N VAL A 180 8.88 10.50 -7.68
CA VAL A 180 10.01 9.56 -7.69
C VAL A 180 9.48 8.15 -7.90
N THR A 181 10.35 7.20 -8.25
CA THR A 181 9.95 5.80 -8.28
C THR A 181 9.97 5.20 -6.88
N PRO A 182 9.15 4.17 -6.61
CA PRO A 182 9.21 3.45 -5.34
C PRO A 182 10.60 2.95 -4.97
N GLU A 183 11.38 2.46 -5.94
CA GLU A 183 12.76 2.01 -5.74
C GLU A 183 13.67 3.15 -5.35
N GLN A 184 13.57 4.33 -6.02
CA GLN A 184 14.38 5.50 -5.67
C GLN A 184 14.14 5.94 -4.23
N ARG A 185 12.87 5.95 -3.79
CA ARG A 185 12.54 6.28 -2.39
C ARG A 185 13.00 5.20 -1.42
N HIS A 186 12.89 3.93 -1.81
CA HIS A 186 13.33 2.81 -0.99
C HIS A 186 14.86 2.82 -0.76
N ASN A 187 15.61 3.29 -1.74
CA ASN A 187 17.07 3.44 -1.66
C ASN A 187 17.51 4.77 -1.02
N GLY A 188 16.57 5.68 -0.68
CA GLY A 188 16.89 6.99 -0.10
C GLY A 188 17.41 8.02 -1.10
N GLU A 189 17.23 7.78 -2.40
CA GLU A 189 17.69 8.67 -3.48
C GLU A 189 16.74 9.85 -3.70
N ASP A 190 15.53 9.77 -3.20
CA ASP A 190 14.44 10.72 -3.44
C ASP A 190 14.77 12.13 -2.93
N ARG A 191 15.48 12.29 -1.82
CA ARG A 191 15.88 13.60 -1.28
C ARG A 191 16.68 14.39 -2.30
N GLU A 192 17.73 13.78 -2.85
CA GLU A 192 18.59 14.43 -3.85
C GLU A 192 17.81 14.73 -5.14
N ILE A 193 16.98 13.79 -5.58
CA ILE A 193 16.16 13.95 -6.78
C ILE A 193 15.18 15.13 -6.63
N LEU A 194 14.52 15.24 -5.47
CA LEU A 194 13.54 16.31 -5.22
C LEU A 194 14.21 17.66 -5.08
N GLU A 195 15.37 17.78 -4.43
CA GLU A 195 16.12 19.05 -4.37
C GLU A 195 16.58 19.50 -5.76
N LYS A 196 17.16 18.61 -6.56
CA LYS A 196 17.51 18.93 -7.96
C LYS A 196 16.30 19.39 -8.77
N ARG A 197 15.16 18.75 -8.56
CA ARG A 197 13.91 19.11 -9.25
C ARG A 197 13.42 20.48 -8.84
N LYS A 198 13.46 20.80 -7.55
CA LYS A 198 13.11 22.12 -7.01
C LYS A 198 13.98 23.24 -7.62
N GLU A 199 15.30 23.03 -7.68
CA GLU A 199 16.22 23.97 -8.32
C GLU A 199 15.91 24.20 -9.81
N VAL A 200 15.67 23.11 -10.56
CA VAL A 200 15.35 23.20 -12.00
C VAL A 200 14.07 24.00 -12.23
N TYR A 201 13.03 23.76 -11.43
CA TYR A 201 11.76 24.48 -11.54
C TYR A 201 11.90 25.95 -11.12
N ALA A 202 12.69 26.26 -10.08
CA ALA A 202 12.95 27.63 -9.65
C ALA A 202 13.67 28.42 -10.75
N LYS A 203 14.75 27.87 -11.32
CA LYS A 203 15.48 28.47 -12.45
C LYS A 203 14.62 28.64 -13.70
N ALA A 204 13.75 27.69 -13.98
CA ALA A 204 12.82 27.77 -15.12
C ALA A 204 11.77 28.90 -14.94
N LYS A 205 11.23 29.04 -13.70
CA LYS A 205 10.30 30.13 -13.37
C LYS A 205 10.98 31.52 -13.45
N GLU A 206 12.20 31.61 -12.92
CA GLU A 206 12.98 32.85 -13.01
C GLU A 206 13.24 33.30 -14.48
N LYS A 207 13.60 32.33 -15.34
CA LYS A 207 13.87 32.57 -16.76
C LYS A 207 12.63 32.86 -17.58
N HIS A 208 11.49 32.28 -17.26
CA HIS A 208 10.24 32.39 -18.02
C HIS A 208 9.04 32.59 -17.10
N PRO A 209 8.96 33.68 -16.33
CA PRO A 209 7.89 33.90 -15.37
C PRO A 209 6.50 33.93 -16.02
N GLU A 210 6.41 34.36 -17.29
CA GLU A 210 5.17 34.39 -18.06
C GLU A 210 4.50 33.02 -18.27
N ARG A 211 5.22 31.91 -18.08
CA ARG A 211 4.68 30.56 -18.22
C ARG A 211 4.04 30.02 -16.94
N TRP A 212 4.07 30.80 -15.85
CA TRP A 212 3.64 30.39 -14.53
C TRP A 212 2.48 31.22 -14.04
N SER A 213 1.32 30.59 -13.81
CA SER A 213 0.14 31.27 -13.26
C SER A 213 0.15 31.32 -11.72
N GLY A 214 1.12 30.71 -11.07
CA GLY A 214 1.23 30.65 -9.61
C GLY A 214 2.60 30.18 -9.13
N GLU A 215 2.66 29.65 -7.92
CA GLU A 215 3.90 29.11 -7.37
C GLU A 215 4.30 27.79 -8.04
N ILE A 216 5.57 27.43 -7.98
CA ILE A 216 6.04 26.11 -8.39
C ILE A 216 5.43 25.04 -7.48
N ARG A 217 5.26 23.83 -8.00
CA ARG A 217 4.82 22.69 -7.19
C ARG A 217 5.74 22.52 -5.98
N ASP A 218 5.17 22.15 -4.84
CA ASP A 218 5.93 21.74 -3.68
C ASP A 218 6.64 20.42 -3.97
N TRP A 219 7.96 20.47 -4.04
CA TRP A 219 8.87 19.33 -4.22
C TRP A 219 9.55 18.93 -2.91
N SER A 220 8.99 19.35 -1.77
CA SER A 220 9.55 19.00 -0.46
C SER A 220 9.49 17.50 -0.23
N PHE A 221 10.52 17.00 0.42
CA PHE A 221 10.56 15.61 0.86
C PHE A 221 9.51 15.38 1.96
N SER A 222 8.76 14.28 1.86
CA SER A 222 7.83 13.86 2.91
C SER A 222 8.55 12.99 3.92
N GLU A 223 8.69 13.45 5.16
CA GLU A 223 9.36 12.70 6.22
C GLU A 223 8.50 11.57 6.78
N GLU A 224 7.18 11.66 6.60
CA GLU A 224 6.24 10.68 7.14
C GLU A 224 5.11 10.34 6.15
N GLU A 225 4.72 9.09 6.15
CA GLU A 225 3.59 8.59 5.39
C GLU A 225 2.53 8.01 6.32
N TRP A 226 1.27 8.27 6.00
CA TRP A 226 0.16 7.87 6.85
C TRP A 226 -0.78 6.91 6.15
N LEU A 227 -1.10 5.83 6.84
CA LEU A 227 -2.25 5.01 6.53
C LEU A 227 -3.42 5.51 7.39
N ASN A 228 -4.50 5.93 6.74
CA ASN A 228 -5.71 6.43 7.39
C ASN A 228 -5.43 7.53 8.43
N PRO A 229 -4.90 8.69 8.03
CA PRO A 229 -4.64 9.79 8.98
C PRO A 229 -5.93 10.20 9.68
N LYS A 230 -5.84 10.48 10.97
CA LYS A 230 -6.97 11.05 11.72
C LYS A 230 -7.35 12.37 11.08
N GLN A 231 -8.59 12.50 10.60
CA GLN A 231 -9.09 13.79 10.16
C GLN A 231 -8.98 14.78 11.34
N LYS A 232 -8.29 15.89 11.12
CA LYS A 232 -8.37 17.02 12.03
C LYS A 232 -9.84 17.44 12.05
N LYS A 233 -10.53 17.28 13.20
CA LYS A 233 -11.81 17.95 13.41
C LYS A 233 -11.50 19.42 13.27
N GLU A 234 -12.01 20.06 12.24
CA GLU A 234 -12.10 21.51 12.19
C GLU A 234 -12.92 21.93 13.41
N THR A 235 -12.25 22.49 14.39
CA THR A 235 -12.88 23.24 15.45
C THR A 235 -13.34 24.55 14.83
N GLU A 236 -14.48 24.52 14.16
CA GLU A 236 -15.27 25.71 13.94
C GLU A 236 -15.82 26.20 15.27
N ASN A 237 -15.01 26.97 15.97
CA ASN A 237 -15.54 27.92 16.94
C ASN A 237 -16.03 29.13 16.17
N GLY A 238 -17.21 29.04 15.59
CA GLY A 238 -18.02 30.17 15.23
C GLY A 238 -18.48 30.87 16.52
N ALA A 239 -17.65 31.70 17.10
CA ALA A 239 -18.13 32.72 17.99
C ALA A 239 -18.90 33.75 17.16
N LYS A 240 -20.22 33.55 17.01
CA LYS A 240 -21.13 34.63 16.69
C LYS A 240 -21.34 35.39 18.01
N ALA A 241 -20.63 36.47 18.17
CA ALA A 241 -20.99 37.53 19.11
C ALA A 241 -22.26 38.23 18.60
N SER A 242 -23.11 38.50 19.49
CA SER A 242 -24.35 39.23 19.55
C SER A 242 -24.45 40.45 18.67
#